data_c7b0f9b3b90ebce380ef4250c6a73686
#
_entry.id   c7b0f9b3b90ebce380ef4250c6a73686
#
_cell.length_a   1.000
_cell.length_b   1.000
_cell.length_c   1.000
_cell.angle_alpha   90.00
_cell.angle_beta   90.00
_cell.angle_gamma   90.00
#
_symmetry.space_group_name_H-M   'P 1'
#
loop_
_entity.id
_entity.type
_entity.pdbx_description
1 polymer ?
#
loop_
_entity_poly.entity_id
_entity_poly.type
_entity_poly.pdbx_seq_one_letter_code
_entity_poly.pdbx_strand_id
1 'polypeptide(L)'
;VRRGMRLFEVKKLCPNAVILPNDYETYCLFSKRFYGILKRFTPDVEEYSIDEAFADLSGLRRVYRSSYEDIALKIKETVESELGITVSVGLSLTKSLAKICSKENKPSGFACVKGYDLHHYLRNIPTERVCGFGPNSVALLKKNGIQTVYEFIKRPEIFAKKLFGKIGIELWHELRGEAVYSVDTRPKPDQVSLSKTKTFTPPSNDKEFVRAQLLRNLESAFIKLR
;
A
#
# COMPACT_ATOMS: atom_id res chain seq x y z
N VAL A 1 -2.04 1.05 20.87
CA VAL A 1 -2.82 0.19 19.96
C VAL A 1 -2.12 0.18 18.62
N ARG A 2 -2.00 -0.99 17.98
CA ARG A 2 -1.38 -1.18 16.66
C ARG A 2 -2.37 -1.82 15.70
N ARG A 3 -2.20 -1.58 14.40
CA ARG A 3 -2.97 -2.25 13.35
C ARG A 3 -2.78 -3.78 13.46
N GLY A 4 -3.88 -4.54 13.38
CA GLY A 4 -3.87 -6.00 13.48
C GLY A 4 -3.90 -6.56 14.91
N MET A 5 -3.96 -5.72 15.93
CA MET A 5 -4.18 -6.20 17.31
C MET A 5 -5.56 -6.82 17.47
N ARG A 6 -5.64 -7.86 18.29
CA ARG A 6 -6.92 -8.49 18.62
C ARG A 6 -7.77 -7.55 19.49
N LEU A 7 -9.08 -7.56 19.25
CA LEU A 7 -10.00 -6.63 19.93
C LEU A 7 -9.91 -6.68 21.46
N PHE A 8 -9.73 -7.88 22.03
CA PHE A 8 -9.61 -8.02 23.49
C PHE A 8 -8.31 -7.39 24.04
N GLU A 9 -7.22 -7.40 23.25
CA GLU A 9 -5.96 -6.73 23.60
C GLU A 9 -6.13 -5.22 23.55
N VAL A 10 -6.85 -4.71 22.51
CA VAL A 10 -7.19 -3.29 22.40
C VAL A 10 -7.98 -2.82 23.60
N LYS A 11 -9.01 -3.58 24.02
CA LYS A 11 -9.83 -3.25 25.20
C LYS A 11 -9.02 -3.20 26.50
N LYS A 12 -8.00 -4.06 26.63
CA LYS A 12 -7.09 -4.04 27.78
C LYS A 12 -6.16 -2.81 27.78
N LEU A 13 -5.65 -2.43 26.63
CA LEU A 13 -4.70 -1.31 26.50
C LEU A 13 -5.40 0.06 26.47
N CYS A 14 -6.60 0.11 25.96
CA CYS A 14 -7.40 1.32 25.84
C CYS A 14 -8.87 1.00 26.15
N PRO A 15 -9.25 0.93 27.46
CA PRO A 15 -10.62 0.56 27.87
C PRO A 15 -11.70 1.49 27.31
N ASN A 16 -11.37 2.75 27.09
CA ASN A 16 -12.29 3.78 26.59
C ASN A 16 -12.30 3.89 25.06
N ALA A 17 -11.70 2.93 24.33
CA ALA A 17 -11.71 2.96 22.86
C ALA A 17 -13.14 2.78 22.32
N VAL A 18 -13.57 3.70 21.47
CA VAL A 18 -14.83 3.55 20.73
C VAL A 18 -14.63 2.56 19.59
N ILE A 19 -15.49 1.55 19.55
CA ILE A 19 -15.44 0.49 18.55
C ILE A 19 -16.63 0.67 17.62
N LEU A 20 -16.33 0.94 16.34
CA LEU A 20 -17.36 1.11 15.32
C LEU A 20 -17.35 -0.13 14.38
N PRO A 21 -18.51 -0.54 13.87
CA PRO A 21 -18.56 -1.52 12.79
C PRO A 21 -17.87 -0.95 11.54
N ASN A 22 -17.26 -1.81 10.74
CA ASN A 22 -16.74 -1.37 9.44
C ASN A 22 -17.91 -1.24 8.44
N ASP A 23 -17.82 -0.23 7.58
CA ASP A 23 -18.72 -0.02 6.46
C ASP A 23 -17.92 -0.15 5.15
N TYR A 24 -17.73 -1.39 4.71
CA TYR A 24 -16.91 -1.69 3.54
C TYR A 24 -17.52 -1.12 2.24
N GLU A 25 -18.83 -1.03 2.15
CA GLU A 25 -19.52 -0.49 0.96
C GLU A 25 -19.23 1.00 0.80
N THR A 26 -19.34 1.76 1.89
CA THR A 26 -18.95 3.16 1.90
C THR A 26 -17.46 3.34 1.61
N TYR A 27 -16.58 2.49 2.15
CA TYR A 27 -15.14 2.57 1.81
C TYR A 27 -14.88 2.32 0.33
N CYS A 28 -15.58 1.37 -0.29
CA CYS A 28 -15.49 1.14 -1.73
C CYS A 28 -15.98 2.34 -2.55
N LEU A 29 -17.03 3.04 -2.11
CA LEU A 29 -17.53 4.26 -2.74
C LEU A 29 -16.50 5.38 -2.69
N PHE A 30 -15.90 5.62 -1.52
CA PHE A 30 -14.81 6.59 -1.36
C PHE A 30 -13.60 6.24 -2.23
N SER A 31 -13.22 4.97 -2.28
CA SER A 31 -12.15 4.47 -3.13
C SER A 31 -12.39 4.78 -4.61
N LYS A 32 -13.60 4.50 -5.12
CA LYS A 32 -13.97 4.82 -6.51
C LYS A 32 -13.89 6.31 -6.80
N ARG A 33 -14.37 7.15 -5.88
CA ARG A 33 -14.29 8.62 -6.00
C ARG A 33 -12.83 9.09 -5.99
N PHE A 34 -12.01 8.54 -5.09
CA PHE A 34 -10.58 8.81 -5.03
C PHE A 34 -9.87 8.54 -6.36
N TYR A 35 -10.07 7.35 -6.95
CA TYR A 35 -9.52 7.05 -8.27
C TYR A 35 -10.08 7.96 -9.38
N GLY A 36 -11.36 8.29 -9.30
CA GLY A 36 -11.98 9.24 -10.24
C GLY A 36 -11.31 10.62 -10.21
N ILE A 37 -10.93 11.10 -9.02
CA ILE A 37 -10.19 12.36 -8.89
C ILE A 37 -8.79 12.23 -9.52
N LEU A 38 -8.05 11.17 -9.23
CA LEU A 38 -6.72 10.96 -9.79
C LEU A 38 -6.73 10.91 -11.33
N LYS A 39 -7.71 10.21 -11.90
CA LYS A 39 -7.89 10.08 -13.35
C LYS A 39 -8.21 11.40 -14.07
N ARG A 40 -8.57 12.47 -13.36
CA ARG A 40 -8.70 13.82 -13.94
C ARG A 40 -7.33 14.48 -14.20
N PHE A 41 -6.30 14.07 -13.48
CA PHE A 41 -4.95 14.61 -13.61
C PHE A 41 -4.08 13.84 -14.59
N THR A 42 -4.20 12.51 -14.61
CA THR A 42 -3.49 11.62 -15.52
C THR A 42 -4.35 10.39 -15.83
N PRO A 43 -4.31 9.88 -17.08
CA PRO A 43 -4.94 8.60 -17.39
C PRO A 43 -4.19 7.41 -16.77
N ASP A 44 -2.90 7.59 -16.47
CA ASP A 44 -2.01 6.54 -16.01
C ASP A 44 -2.10 6.38 -14.49
N VAL A 45 -3.22 5.81 -14.03
CA VAL A 45 -3.51 5.53 -12.63
C VAL A 45 -3.67 4.03 -12.42
N GLU A 46 -2.88 3.47 -11.49
CA GLU A 46 -3.02 2.12 -10.99
C GLU A 46 -3.83 2.11 -9.70
N GLU A 47 -4.93 1.39 -9.69
CA GLU A 47 -5.73 1.11 -8.51
C GLU A 47 -5.05 0.01 -7.67
N TYR A 48 -4.09 0.38 -6.83
CA TYR A 48 -3.25 -0.60 -6.11
C TYR A 48 -4.01 -1.33 -5.00
N SER A 49 -4.72 -0.62 -4.13
CA SER A 49 -5.58 -1.18 -3.07
C SER A 49 -6.80 -0.28 -2.85
N ILE A 50 -7.69 -0.59 -1.92
CA ILE A 50 -8.86 0.23 -1.62
C ILE A 50 -8.52 1.68 -1.21
N ASP A 51 -7.31 1.91 -0.69
CA ASP A 51 -6.83 3.18 -0.12
C ASP A 51 -5.49 3.65 -0.69
N GLU A 52 -4.94 2.95 -1.69
CA GLU A 52 -3.64 3.27 -2.28
C GLU A 52 -3.71 3.25 -3.82
N ALA A 53 -3.10 4.24 -4.46
CA ALA A 53 -2.94 4.33 -5.90
C ALA A 53 -1.52 4.72 -6.27
N PHE A 54 -1.11 4.36 -7.49
CA PHE A 54 0.03 4.97 -8.16
C PHE A 54 -0.47 5.74 -9.36
N ALA A 55 0.15 6.88 -9.62
CA ALA A 55 -0.13 7.73 -10.77
C ALA A 55 1.19 8.09 -11.46
N ASP A 56 1.28 7.85 -12.76
CA ASP A 56 2.43 8.32 -13.53
C ASP A 56 2.19 9.78 -13.95
N LEU A 57 3.12 10.64 -13.56
CA LEU A 57 3.10 12.06 -13.89
C LEU A 57 4.06 12.41 -15.04
N SER A 58 4.71 11.42 -15.64
CA SER A 58 5.68 11.62 -16.72
C SER A 58 5.06 12.43 -17.87
N GLY A 59 5.79 13.44 -18.35
CA GLY A 59 5.32 14.32 -19.42
C GLY A 59 4.32 15.42 -19.02
N LEU A 60 3.69 15.35 -17.86
CA LEU A 60 2.62 16.29 -17.46
C LEU A 60 3.11 17.70 -17.16
N ARG A 61 4.40 17.92 -16.88
CA ARG A 61 4.96 19.26 -16.66
C ARG A 61 4.63 20.24 -17.79
N ARG A 62 4.65 19.78 -19.05
CA ARG A 62 4.34 20.61 -20.22
C ARG A 62 2.84 20.90 -20.30
N VAL A 63 2.02 19.91 -20.00
CA VAL A 63 0.55 20.04 -20.04
C VAL A 63 0.05 21.01 -18.97
N TYR A 64 0.55 20.86 -17.74
CA TYR A 64 0.14 21.69 -16.60
C TYR A 64 0.96 22.97 -16.46
N ARG A 65 2.05 23.14 -17.24
CA ARG A 65 3.00 24.26 -17.10
C ARG A 65 3.49 24.44 -15.67
N SER A 66 3.74 23.32 -14.98
CA SER A 66 4.01 23.28 -13.54
C SER A 66 5.05 22.19 -13.22
N SER A 67 5.64 22.26 -12.03
CA SER A 67 6.55 21.20 -11.56
C SER A 67 5.78 19.92 -11.22
N TYR A 68 6.44 18.77 -11.15
CA TYR A 68 5.82 17.54 -10.68
C TYR A 68 5.37 17.64 -9.22
N GLU A 69 6.11 18.39 -8.41
CA GLU A 69 5.79 18.67 -7.02
C GLU A 69 4.46 19.43 -6.90
N ASP A 70 4.27 20.50 -7.70
CA ASP A 70 3.05 21.30 -7.68
C ASP A 70 1.85 20.48 -8.17
N ILE A 71 2.04 19.64 -9.20
CA ILE A 71 1.00 18.75 -9.69
C ILE A 71 0.58 17.77 -8.59
N ALA A 72 1.55 17.15 -7.92
CA ALA A 72 1.30 16.18 -6.86
C ALA A 72 0.64 16.83 -5.62
N LEU A 73 1.04 18.05 -5.25
CA LEU A 73 0.38 18.84 -4.20
C LEU A 73 -1.06 19.19 -4.59
N LYS A 74 -1.30 19.61 -5.82
CA LYS A 74 -2.64 19.89 -6.31
C LYS A 74 -3.54 18.65 -6.30
N ILE A 75 -3.00 17.48 -6.65
CA ILE A 75 -3.73 16.21 -6.53
C ILE A 75 -4.11 15.98 -5.07
N LYS A 76 -3.17 16.12 -4.14
CA LYS A 76 -3.40 15.96 -2.70
C LYS A 76 -4.51 16.88 -2.20
N GLU A 77 -4.40 18.17 -2.47
CA GLU A 77 -5.37 19.19 -2.07
C GLU A 77 -6.76 18.91 -2.64
N THR A 78 -6.83 18.49 -3.90
CA THR A 78 -8.10 18.16 -4.56
C THR A 78 -8.77 16.96 -3.90
N VAL A 79 -8.01 15.90 -3.60
CA VAL A 79 -8.54 14.72 -2.91
C VAL A 79 -9.04 15.09 -1.51
N GLU A 80 -8.25 15.83 -0.74
CA GLU A 80 -8.60 16.23 0.62
C GLU A 80 -9.82 17.15 0.66
N SER A 81 -9.91 18.13 -0.26
CA SER A 81 -11.04 19.07 -0.30
C SER A 81 -12.34 18.44 -0.79
N GLU A 82 -12.28 17.54 -1.78
CA GLU A 82 -13.49 16.95 -2.37
C GLU A 82 -14.02 15.74 -1.58
N LEU A 83 -13.14 14.99 -0.93
CA LEU A 83 -13.54 13.78 -0.18
C LEU A 83 -13.61 14.00 1.33
N GLY A 84 -13.03 15.06 1.87
CA GLY A 84 -12.97 15.32 3.29
C GLY A 84 -12.11 14.31 4.06
N ILE A 85 -11.19 13.61 3.38
CA ILE A 85 -10.26 12.65 3.97
C ILE A 85 -8.83 13.10 3.75
N THR A 86 -7.94 12.82 4.69
CA THR A 86 -6.50 13.13 4.55
C THR A 86 -5.79 12.07 3.72
N VAL A 87 -4.90 12.50 2.82
CA VAL A 87 -4.04 11.62 2.04
C VAL A 87 -2.58 12.04 2.17
N SER A 88 -1.67 11.05 2.13
CA SER A 88 -0.24 11.32 2.10
C SER A 88 0.33 10.92 0.74
N VAL A 89 1.04 11.84 0.12
CA VAL A 89 1.58 11.69 -1.24
C VAL A 89 3.10 11.58 -1.19
N GLY A 90 3.64 10.58 -1.88
CA GLY A 90 5.07 10.41 -2.12
C GLY A 90 5.36 10.56 -3.61
N LEU A 91 6.31 11.41 -3.96
CA LEU A 91 6.76 11.62 -5.33
C LEU A 91 8.23 11.18 -5.48
N SER A 92 8.49 10.27 -6.40
CA SER A 92 9.85 9.81 -6.69
C SER A 92 9.94 9.13 -8.06
N LEU A 93 11.12 8.58 -8.38
CA LEU A 93 11.45 8.00 -9.70
C LEU A 93 10.75 6.66 -9.97
N THR A 94 10.42 5.90 -8.92
CA THR A 94 9.85 4.54 -9.04
C THR A 94 8.70 4.35 -8.06
N LYS A 95 7.86 3.35 -8.31
CA LYS A 95 6.74 3.02 -7.43
C LYS A 95 7.20 2.67 -6.01
N SER A 96 8.28 1.90 -5.88
CA SER A 96 8.82 1.51 -4.57
C SER A 96 9.32 2.72 -3.78
N LEU A 97 10.01 3.64 -4.42
CA LEU A 97 10.49 4.87 -3.79
C LEU A 97 9.34 5.82 -3.44
N ALA A 98 8.39 6.02 -4.35
CA ALA A 98 7.20 6.83 -4.09
C ALA A 98 6.40 6.31 -2.89
N LYS A 99 6.29 4.98 -2.76
CA LYS A 99 5.60 4.35 -1.62
C LYS A 99 6.37 4.52 -0.30
N ILE A 100 7.70 4.56 -0.31
CA ILE A 100 8.50 4.91 0.86
C ILE A 100 8.25 6.38 1.24
N CYS A 101 8.32 7.30 0.27
CA CYS A 101 8.08 8.72 0.46
C CYS A 101 6.67 8.99 1.04
N SER A 102 5.63 8.31 0.56
CA SER A 102 4.26 8.51 1.04
C SER A 102 4.04 8.17 2.51
N LYS A 103 4.98 7.46 3.14
CA LYS A 103 4.95 7.15 4.58
C LYS A 103 5.58 8.23 5.45
N GLU A 104 6.28 9.19 4.82
CA GLU A 104 6.84 10.34 5.53
C GLU A 104 5.72 11.33 5.88
N ASN A 105 5.90 12.00 7.02
CA ASN A 105 5.05 13.10 7.47
C ASN A 105 3.54 12.75 7.55
N LYS A 106 3.17 11.48 7.74
CA LYS A 106 1.77 11.11 7.97
C LYS A 106 1.24 11.68 9.30
N PRO A 107 -0.03 12.08 9.40
CA PRO A 107 -1.06 12.13 8.34
C PRO A 107 -0.93 13.37 7.44
N SER A 108 -1.63 13.36 6.29
CA SER A 108 -1.69 14.48 5.32
C SER A 108 -0.32 14.98 4.85
N GLY A 109 0.68 14.05 4.78
CA GLY A 109 2.05 14.37 4.44
C GLY A 109 2.27 14.50 2.93
N PHE A 110 3.36 15.21 2.60
CA PHE A 110 3.95 15.25 1.26
C PHE A 110 5.46 15.04 1.38
N ALA A 111 6.01 14.18 0.53
CA ALA A 111 7.46 14.03 0.39
C ALA A 111 7.82 13.78 -1.07
N CYS A 112 8.86 14.50 -1.52
CA CYS A 112 9.43 14.35 -2.85
C CYS A 112 10.92 14.02 -2.73
N VAL A 113 11.35 12.95 -3.40
CA VAL A 113 12.76 12.56 -3.45
C VAL A 113 13.20 12.49 -4.90
N LYS A 114 14.06 13.43 -5.27
CA LYS A 114 14.65 13.57 -6.61
C LYS A 114 15.83 12.61 -6.78
N GLY A 115 16.16 12.28 -8.02
CA GLY A 115 17.22 11.31 -8.32
C GLY A 115 18.59 11.69 -7.73
N TYR A 116 18.94 12.97 -7.71
CA TYR A 116 20.22 13.43 -7.17
C TYR A 116 20.28 13.36 -5.63
N ASP A 117 19.13 13.38 -4.93
CA ASP A 117 19.06 13.29 -3.47
C ASP A 117 18.85 11.85 -2.98
N LEU A 118 18.59 10.90 -3.90
CA LEU A 118 18.15 9.55 -3.59
C LEU A 118 19.08 8.84 -2.60
N HIS A 119 20.38 8.84 -2.88
CA HIS A 119 21.34 8.14 -2.04
C HIS A 119 21.44 8.74 -0.63
N HIS A 120 21.33 10.07 -0.52
CA HIS A 120 21.33 10.75 0.77
C HIS A 120 20.08 10.38 1.58
N TYR A 121 18.92 10.42 0.94
CA TYR A 121 17.65 10.06 1.56
C TYR A 121 17.64 8.60 2.08
N LEU A 122 18.09 7.65 1.25
CA LEU A 122 18.04 6.23 1.59
C LEU A 122 18.99 5.80 2.70
N ARG A 123 19.99 6.61 3.05
CA ARG A 123 20.90 6.35 4.19
C ARG A 123 20.16 6.22 5.53
N ASN A 124 19.08 6.95 5.68
CA ASN A 124 18.31 7.01 6.92
C ASN A 124 17.03 6.15 6.87
N ILE A 125 16.75 5.50 5.75
CA ILE A 125 15.55 4.69 5.59
C ILE A 125 15.84 3.25 5.99
N PRO A 126 15.21 2.72 7.06
CA PRO A 126 15.37 1.33 7.47
C PRO A 126 14.71 0.39 6.46
N THR A 127 15.26 -0.82 6.31
CA THR A 127 14.76 -1.82 5.35
C THR A 127 13.30 -2.22 5.59
N GLU A 128 12.79 -2.08 6.81
CA GLU A 128 11.40 -2.32 7.19
C GLU A 128 10.39 -1.40 6.48
N ARG A 129 10.85 -0.24 5.98
CA ARG A 129 10.01 0.69 5.23
C ARG A 129 9.70 0.23 3.81
N VAL A 130 10.52 -0.67 3.26
CA VAL A 130 10.36 -1.17 1.89
C VAL A 130 9.16 -2.11 1.81
N CYS A 131 8.24 -1.80 0.90
CA CYS A 131 7.16 -2.72 0.56
C CYS A 131 7.75 -3.94 -0.15
N GLY A 132 7.44 -5.13 0.35
CA GLY A 132 8.04 -6.38 -0.13
C GLY A 132 9.06 -7.00 0.83
N PHE A 133 9.64 -6.22 1.74
CA PHE A 133 10.45 -6.77 2.83
C PHE A 133 9.58 -7.02 4.07
N GLY A 134 9.12 -8.25 4.22
CA GLY A 134 8.43 -8.70 5.44
C GLY A 134 9.40 -8.95 6.59
N PRO A 135 8.89 -9.30 7.80
CA PRO A 135 9.72 -9.51 9.00
C PRO A 135 10.88 -10.48 8.78
N ASN A 136 10.65 -11.58 8.05
CA ASN A 136 11.69 -12.57 7.75
C ASN A 136 12.77 -12.02 6.81
N SER A 137 12.39 -11.24 5.81
CA SER A 137 13.34 -10.59 4.88
C SER A 137 14.19 -9.57 5.62
N VAL A 138 13.58 -8.78 6.48
CA VAL A 138 14.27 -7.79 7.32
C VAL A 138 15.26 -8.49 8.28
N ALA A 139 14.85 -9.56 8.94
CA ALA A 139 15.74 -10.34 9.81
C ALA A 139 16.93 -10.91 9.04
N LEU A 140 16.71 -11.39 7.81
CA LEU A 140 17.77 -11.90 6.94
C LEU A 140 18.73 -10.79 6.51
N LEU A 141 18.24 -9.60 6.17
CA LEU A 141 19.06 -8.43 5.85
C LEU A 141 19.92 -8.02 7.05
N LYS A 142 19.32 -7.91 8.24
CA LYS A 142 20.06 -7.60 9.49
C LYS A 142 21.14 -8.61 9.81
N LYS A 143 20.87 -9.92 9.60
CA LYS A 143 21.88 -10.99 9.77
C LYS A 143 23.08 -10.82 8.81
N ASN A 144 22.88 -10.18 7.66
CA ASN A 144 23.93 -9.85 6.69
C ASN A 144 24.51 -8.44 6.88
N GLY A 145 24.26 -7.78 8.02
CA GLY A 145 24.79 -6.46 8.36
C GLY A 145 24.13 -5.32 7.57
N ILE A 146 22.89 -5.51 7.10
CA ILE A 146 22.14 -4.51 6.34
C ILE A 146 20.96 -4.04 7.19
N GLN A 147 20.93 -2.74 7.53
CA GLN A 147 19.88 -2.11 8.32
C GLN A 147 19.11 -1.09 7.49
N THR A 148 19.79 -0.41 6.56
CA THR A 148 19.21 0.66 5.74
C THR A 148 19.03 0.24 4.29
N VAL A 149 18.13 0.93 3.59
CA VAL A 149 17.91 0.72 2.15
C VAL A 149 19.17 1.05 1.35
N TYR A 150 19.92 2.08 1.78
CA TYR A 150 21.17 2.44 1.14
C TYR A 150 22.24 1.34 1.23
N GLU A 151 22.37 0.68 2.37
CA GLU A 151 23.27 -0.45 2.53
C GLU A 151 22.86 -1.64 1.63
N PHE A 152 21.57 -1.86 1.44
CA PHE A 152 21.07 -2.88 0.54
C PHE A 152 21.42 -2.59 -0.93
N ILE A 153 21.16 -1.38 -1.42
CA ILE A 153 21.43 -1.01 -2.81
C ILE A 153 22.92 -0.86 -3.13
N LYS A 154 23.78 -0.71 -2.13
CA LYS A 154 25.23 -0.76 -2.29
C LYS A 154 25.78 -2.17 -2.54
N ARG A 155 25.04 -3.20 -2.17
CA ARG A 155 25.44 -4.58 -2.50
C ARG A 155 25.27 -4.83 -3.99
N PRO A 156 26.09 -5.69 -4.60
CA PRO A 156 25.91 -6.05 -5.99
C PRO A 156 24.57 -6.78 -6.21
N GLU A 157 23.99 -6.64 -7.40
CA GLU A 157 22.71 -7.26 -7.77
C GLU A 157 22.64 -8.75 -7.44
N ILE A 158 23.76 -9.47 -7.65
CA ILE A 158 23.86 -10.91 -7.37
C ILE A 158 23.58 -11.24 -5.90
N PHE A 159 23.85 -10.31 -4.99
CA PHE A 159 23.53 -10.46 -3.58
C PHE A 159 22.01 -10.42 -3.35
N ALA A 160 21.31 -9.46 -3.97
CA ALA A 160 19.85 -9.37 -3.91
C ALA A 160 19.19 -10.62 -4.52
N LYS A 161 19.72 -11.10 -5.65
CA LYS A 161 19.30 -12.35 -6.30
C LYS A 161 19.44 -13.56 -5.38
N LYS A 162 20.56 -13.68 -4.70
CA LYS A 162 20.86 -14.81 -3.78
C LYS A 162 19.91 -14.83 -2.59
N LEU A 163 19.54 -13.67 -2.05
CA LEU A 163 18.67 -13.60 -0.87
C LEU A 163 17.17 -13.73 -1.19
N PHE A 164 16.73 -13.12 -2.29
CA PHE A 164 15.29 -12.92 -2.54
C PHE A 164 14.85 -13.30 -3.96
N GLY A 165 15.75 -13.89 -4.77
CA GLY A 165 15.45 -14.31 -6.13
C GLY A 165 15.08 -13.13 -7.05
N LYS A 166 14.10 -13.35 -7.92
CA LYS A 166 13.62 -12.35 -8.89
C LYS A 166 13.12 -11.07 -8.20
N ILE A 167 12.31 -11.21 -7.16
CA ILE A 167 11.76 -10.06 -6.40
C ILE A 167 12.89 -9.21 -5.81
N GLY A 168 13.97 -9.85 -5.34
CA GLY A 168 15.13 -9.14 -4.82
C GLY A 168 15.83 -8.27 -5.86
N ILE A 169 15.97 -8.78 -7.09
CA ILE A 169 16.56 -8.03 -8.22
C ILE A 169 15.66 -6.84 -8.56
N GLU A 170 14.38 -7.08 -8.74
CA GLU A 170 13.40 -6.05 -9.10
C GLU A 170 13.39 -4.91 -8.06
N LEU A 171 13.34 -5.24 -6.77
CA LEU A 171 13.41 -4.25 -5.70
C LEU A 171 14.77 -3.53 -5.66
N TRP A 172 15.86 -4.21 -5.97
CA TRP A 172 17.18 -3.61 -6.00
C TRP A 172 17.27 -2.52 -7.09
N HIS A 173 16.74 -2.78 -8.29
CA HIS A 173 16.64 -1.80 -9.37
C HIS A 173 15.69 -0.64 -8.98
N GLU A 174 14.48 -0.96 -8.52
CA GLU A 174 13.48 0.03 -8.09
C GLU A 174 14.06 1.01 -7.06
N LEU A 175 14.74 0.50 -6.04
CA LEU A 175 15.33 1.31 -4.97
C LEU A 175 16.55 2.12 -5.44
N ARG A 176 17.13 1.80 -6.58
CA ARG A 176 18.18 2.59 -7.26
C ARG A 176 17.63 3.67 -8.19
N GLY A 177 16.31 3.74 -8.33
CA GLY A 177 15.63 4.67 -9.22
C GLY A 177 15.45 4.16 -10.66
N GLU A 178 15.68 2.89 -10.88
CA GLU A 178 15.49 2.22 -12.17
C GLU A 178 14.10 1.56 -12.21
N ALA A 179 13.14 2.16 -12.91
CA ALA A 179 11.76 1.71 -12.90
C ALA A 179 11.59 0.32 -13.55
N VAL A 180 11.26 -0.67 -12.75
CA VAL A 180 10.94 -2.04 -13.17
C VAL A 180 9.43 -2.24 -13.18
N TYR A 181 8.73 -1.67 -12.21
CA TYR A 181 7.29 -1.76 -12.10
C TYR A 181 6.63 -0.57 -12.79
N SER A 182 6.08 -0.79 -13.98
CA SER A 182 5.23 0.21 -14.62
C SER A 182 3.92 0.42 -13.84
N VAL A 183 3.28 1.57 -14.02
CA VAL A 183 1.92 1.81 -13.52
C VAL A 183 0.96 0.96 -14.37
N ASP A 184 0.23 0.05 -13.73
CA ASP A 184 -0.72 -0.85 -14.38
C ASP A 184 -2.10 -0.19 -14.45
N THR A 185 -2.45 0.31 -15.61
CA THR A 185 -3.72 1.00 -15.87
C THR A 185 -4.87 0.06 -16.23
N ARG A 186 -4.59 -1.25 -16.33
CA ARG A 186 -5.62 -2.23 -16.69
C ARG A 186 -6.68 -2.30 -15.61
N PRO A 187 -7.96 -2.41 -15.98
CA PRO A 187 -9.01 -2.70 -15.02
C PRO A 187 -8.63 -3.95 -14.23
N LYS A 188 -8.86 -3.93 -12.92
CA LYS A 188 -8.69 -5.16 -12.14
C LYS A 188 -9.60 -6.25 -12.73
N PRO A 189 -9.06 -7.45 -12.99
CA PRO A 189 -9.88 -8.55 -13.47
C PRO A 189 -10.97 -8.87 -12.45
N ASP A 190 -12.07 -9.45 -12.92
CA ASP A 190 -13.09 -10.01 -12.04
C ASP A 190 -12.46 -10.96 -11.03
N GLN A 191 -13.07 -11.05 -9.87
CA GLN A 191 -12.54 -11.87 -8.78
C GLN A 191 -12.39 -13.32 -9.22
N VAL A 192 -11.15 -13.82 -9.25
CA VAL A 192 -10.85 -15.22 -9.59
C VAL A 192 -11.42 -16.20 -8.54
N SER A 193 -11.54 -15.75 -7.29
CA SER A 193 -12.09 -16.53 -6.20
C SER A 193 -12.80 -15.64 -5.18
N LEU A 194 -13.84 -16.16 -4.59
CA LEU A 194 -14.55 -15.55 -3.47
C LEU A 194 -14.45 -16.47 -2.26
N SER A 195 -14.05 -15.93 -1.12
CA SER A 195 -14.04 -16.64 0.15
C SER A 195 -14.94 -15.96 1.18
N LYS A 196 -15.63 -16.77 1.99
CA LYS A 196 -16.41 -16.30 3.12
C LYS A 196 -16.02 -17.10 4.35
N THR A 197 -15.49 -16.41 5.37
CA THR A 197 -15.04 -17.06 6.61
C THR A 197 -15.75 -16.45 7.81
N LYS A 198 -15.90 -17.24 8.87
CA LYS A 198 -16.43 -16.78 10.16
C LYS A 198 -15.68 -17.48 11.28
N THR A 199 -15.18 -16.70 12.23
CA THR A 199 -14.63 -17.23 13.49
C THR A 199 -15.77 -17.38 14.49
N PHE A 200 -15.89 -18.55 15.11
CA PHE A 200 -16.90 -18.80 16.13
C PHE A 200 -16.44 -18.29 17.50
N THR A 201 -17.30 -17.57 18.16
CA THR A 201 -17.08 -17.07 19.51
C THR A 201 -18.34 -17.29 20.35
N PRO A 202 -18.34 -18.23 21.30
CA PRO A 202 -17.25 -19.14 21.66
C PRO A 202 -16.96 -20.21 20.57
N PRO A 203 -15.81 -20.91 20.63
CA PRO A 203 -15.53 -22.05 19.77
C PRO A 203 -16.62 -23.14 19.94
N SER A 204 -17.00 -23.81 18.86
CA SER A 204 -18.02 -24.86 18.89
C SER A 204 -17.59 -26.08 18.11
N ASN A 205 -17.81 -27.28 18.66
CA ASN A 205 -17.67 -28.58 18.02
C ASN A 205 -19.01 -29.19 17.63
N ASP A 206 -20.10 -28.46 17.84
CA ASP A 206 -21.44 -28.90 17.46
C ASP A 206 -21.56 -28.95 15.93
N LYS A 207 -21.78 -30.15 15.40
CA LYS A 207 -21.82 -30.41 13.96
C LYS A 207 -23.00 -29.68 13.27
N GLU A 208 -24.17 -29.62 13.91
CA GLU A 208 -25.34 -28.94 13.34
C GLU A 208 -25.11 -27.41 13.30
N PHE A 209 -24.55 -26.85 14.35
CA PHE A 209 -24.17 -25.46 14.38
C PHE A 209 -23.15 -25.12 13.29
N VAL A 210 -22.07 -25.92 13.15
CA VAL A 210 -21.03 -25.71 12.12
C VAL A 210 -21.63 -25.84 10.72
N ARG A 211 -22.49 -26.83 10.47
CA ARG A 211 -23.19 -27.02 9.20
C ARG A 211 -24.06 -25.80 8.86
N ALA A 212 -24.86 -25.33 9.80
CA ALA A 212 -25.70 -24.14 9.60
C ALA A 212 -24.87 -22.90 9.25
N GLN A 213 -23.72 -22.69 9.92
CA GLN A 213 -22.83 -21.58 9.61
C GLN A 213 -22.17 -21.74 8.22
N LEU A 214 -21.81 -22.96 7.82
CA LEU A 214 -21.26 -23.24 6.49
C LEU A 214 -22.28 -22.91 5.39
N LEU A 215 -23.52 -23.38 5.53
CA LEU A 215 -24.62 -23.10 4.57
C LEU A 215 -24.83 -21.58 4.44
N ARG A 216 -24.91 -20.88 5.57
CA ARG A 216 -25.04 -19.40 5.58
C ARG A 216 -23.89 -18.68 4.89
N ASN A 217 -22.65 -19.18 5.08
CA ASN A 217 -21.49 -18.61 4.40
C ASN A 217 -21.53 -18.89 2.90
N LEU A 218 -21.98 -20.08 2.48
CA LEU A 218 -22.16 -20.44 1.07
C LEU A 218 -23.22 -19.54 0.41
N GLU A 219 -24.40 -19.42 0.99
CA GLU A 219 -25.45 -18.52 0.49
C GLU A 219 -24.94 -17.09 0.31
N SER A 220 -24.25 -16.55 1.34
CA SER A 220 -23.64 -15.21 1.27
C SER A 220 -22.56 -15.11 0.19
N ALA A 221 -21.82 -16.17 -0.11
CA ALA A 221 -20.86 -16.21 -1.20
C ALA A 221 -21.55 -16.23 -2.56
N PHE A 222 -22.59 -17.05 -2.74
CA PHE A 222 -23.36 -17.12 -3.98
C PHE A 222 -24.06 -15.82 -4.35
N ILE A 223 -24.61 -15.09 -3.37
CA ILE A 223 -25.22 -13.76 -3.61
C ILE A 223 -24.20 -12.78 -4.19
N LYS A 224 -22.92 -12.89 -3.80
CA LYS A 224 -21.85 -12.02 -4.31
C LYS A 224 -21.29 -12.44 -5.67
N LEU A 225 -21.55 -13.67 -6.12
CA LEU A 225 -21.14 -14.18 -7.42
C LEU A 225 -22.11 -13.81 -8.55
N ARG A 226 -23.33 -13.39 -8.22
CA ARG A 226 -24.33 -12.90 -9.17
C ARG A 226 -24.16 -11.42 -9.44
#